data_e0b46d0cb7088c8004dd43616d323c1c
#
_entry.id   e0b46d0cb7088c8004dd43616d323c1c
#
_cell.length_a   1.000
_cell.length_b   1.000
_cell.length_c   1.000
_cell.angle_alpha   90.00
_cell.angle_beta   90.00
_cell.angle_gamma   90.00
#
_symmetry.space_group_name_H-M   'P 1'
#
loop_
_entity.id
_entity.type
_entity.pdbx_description
1 polymer ?
#
loop_
_entity_poly.entity_id
_entity_poly.type
_entity_poly.pdbx_seq_one_letter_code
_entity_poly.pdbx_strand_id
1 'polypeptide(L)'
;IVQVTRKGTGYMPMSADAPKGKSKEDIEIFPEKLNGALNGDLVEVELISVFPRPRGRVKKIVQRAKMQFVCTLRKVGDKLVATASDMRFPVAIDVGPSAEKAKEGDRVLVKLLSFDGTTAKGTIIEVIGAAGEHRVEMNAIVLEHGFSTQFPPEVLKEAQDIEKNHAQIISDEVGKRTDF
;
A
#
# COMPACT_ATOMS: atom_id res chain seq x y z
N ILE A 1 -2.90 14.14 -8.49
CA ILE A 1 -2.56 12.73 -8.18
C ILE A 1 -1.82 12.17 -9.38
N VAL A 2 -0.65 11.55 -9.14
CA VAL A 2 0.14 10.89 -10.18
C VAL A 2 -0.30 9.44 -10.34
N GLN A 3 -0.46 9.00 -11.58
CA GLN A 3 -0.68 7.59 -11.92
C GLN A 3 0.60 7.03 -12.51
N VAL A 4 1.18 6.01 -11.89
CA VAL A 4 2.41 5.37 -12.35
C VAL A 4 2.08 4.05 -13.02
N THR A 5 2.58 3.86 -14.24
CA THR A 5 2.42 2.62 -15.00
C THR A 5 3.40 1.54 -14.52
N ARG A 6 3.21 0.29 -14.95
CA ARG A 6 4.16 -0.81 -14.69
C ARG A 6 5.54 -0.58 -15.30
N LYS A 7 5.64 0.29 -16.31
CA LYS A 7 6.91 0.69 -16.93
C LYS A 7 7.63 1.81 -16.17
N GLY A 8 7.04 2.29 -15.07
CA GLY A 8 7.60 3.35 -14.25
C GLY A 8 7.32 4.77 -14.75
N THR A 9 6.58 4.95 -15.86
CA THR A 9 6.20 6.28 -16.34
C THR A 9 5.00 6.78 -15.55
N GLY A 10 5.08 8.01 -15.05
CA GLY A 10 3.99 8.71 -14.39
C GLY A 10 3.16 9.56 -15.35
N TYR A 11 1.87 9.64 -15.10
CA TYR A 11 0.93 10.53 -15.81
C TYR A 11 0.13 11.32 -14.77
N MET A 12 -0.07 12.60 -15.04
CA MET A 12 -0.86 13.47 -14.19
C MET A 12 -1.78 14.33 -15.06
N PRO A 13 -3.10 14.35 -14.80
CA PRO A 13 -4.01 15.25 -15.51
C PRO A 13 -3.54 16.70 -15.38
N MET A 14 -3.57 17.44 -16.47
CA MET A 14 -3.29 18.86 -16.45
C MET A 14 -4.42 19.56 -15.68
N SER A 15 -4.08 20.42 -14.71
CA SER A 15 -5.05 21.18 -13.94
C SER A 15 -5.91 22.08 -14.84
N ALA A 16 -7.18 22.29 -14.46
CA ALA A 16 -8.07 23.23 -15.14
C ALA A 16 -7.55 24.68 -15.17
N ASP A 17 -6.64 25.03 -14.26
CA ASP A 17 -5.97 26.33 -14.17
C ASP A 17 -4.79 26.47 -15.14
N ALA A 18 -4.54 25.44 -15.98
CA ALA A 18 -3.48 25.54 -16.98
C ALA A 18 -3.80 26.66 -17.99
N PRO A 19 -2.78 27.39 -18.49
CA PRO A 19 -2.99 28.50 -19.42
C PRO A 19 -3.83 28.09 -20.63
N LYS A 20 -4.87 28.87 -20.93
CA LYS A 20 -5.78 28.65 -22.08
C LYS A 20 -4.98 28.48 -23.37
N GLY A 21 -5.22 27.39 -24.11
CA GLY A 21 -4.56 27.09 -25.41
C GLY A 21 -3.59 25.91 -25.37
N LYS A 22 -3.45 25.20 -24.24
CA LYS A 22 -2.62 24.00 -24.13
C LYS A 22 -3.44 22.72 -24.27
N SER A 23 -2.82 21.67 -24.80
CA SER A 23 -3.47 20.36 -24.99
C SER A 23 -4.10 19.86 -23.69
N LYS A 24 -5.23 19.17 -23.81
CA LYS A 24 -5.86 18.45 -22.68
C LYS A 24 -5.13 17.13 -22.34
N GLU A 25 -3.93 16.96 -22.87
CA GLU A 25 -3.13 15.75 -22.65
C GLU A 25 -2.54 15.77 -21.25
N ASP A 26 -2.45 14.58 -20.66
CA ASP A 26 -1.81 14.36 -19.35
C ASP A 26 -0.33 14.72 -19.42
N ILE A 27 0.19 15.23 -18.31
CA ILE A 27 1.62 15.50 -18.14
C ILE A 27 2.33 14.17 -17.98
N GLU A 28 3.25 13.86 -18.92
CA GLU A 28 4.11 12.69 -18.86
C GLU A 28 5.32 12.97 -17.96
N ILE A 29 5.60 12.05 -17.04
CA ILE A 29 6.72 12.15 -16.09
C ILE A 29 7.54 10.88 -16.22
N PHE A 30 8.76 11.01 -16.72
CA PHE A 30 9.68 9.87 -16.85
C PHE A 30 10.11 9.33 -15.49
N PRO A 31 10.49 8.04 -15.39
CA PRO A 31 10.85 7.39 -14.13
C PRO A 31 11.89 8.17 -13.32
N GLU A 32 12.94 8.68 -13.99
CA GLU A 32 14.01 9.47 -13.37
C GLU A 32 13.57 10.87 -12.90
N LYS A 33 12.39 11.31 -13.29
CA LYS A 33 11.78 12.60 -12.90
C LYS A 33 10.67 12.46 -11.87
N LEU A 34 10.35 11.24 -11.45
CA LEU A 34 9.35 10.99 -10.40
C LEU A 34 9.85 11.37 -9.00
N ASN A 35 11.18 11.45 -8.80
CA ASN A 35 11.78 11.82 -7.51
C ASN A 35 11.18 11.03 -6.33
N GLY A 36 11.03 9.72 -6.50
CA GLY A 36 10.49 8.83 -5.49
C GLY A 36 8.96 8.89 -5.32
N ALA A 37 8.22 9.56 -6.20
CA ALA A 37 6.77 9.48 -6.19
C ALA A 37 6.29 8.11 -6.64
N LEU A 38 5.25 7.61 -5.98
CA LEU A 38 4.61 6.32 -6.23
C LEU A 38 3.21 6.51 -6.80
N ASN A 39 2.64 5.42 -7.30
CA ASN A 39 1.29 5.45 -7.84
C ASN A 39 0.26 5.91 -6.81
N GLY A 40 -0.55 6.90 -7.19
CA GLY A 40 -1.60 7.47 -6.35
C GLY A 40 -1.14 8.64 -5.46
N ASP A 41 0.16 8.94 -5.38
CA ASP A 41 0.67 10.05 -4.57
C ASP A 41 0.10 11.40 -5.04
N LEU A 42 -0.18 12.27 -4.09
CA LEU A 42 -0.47 13.67 -4.35
C LEU A 42 0.86 14.41 -4.48
N VAL A 43 1.14 14.95 -5.65
CA VAL A 43 2.43 15.56 -5.98
C VAL A 43 2.30 16.96 -6.55
N GLU A 44 3.30 17.77 -6.31
CA GLU A 44 3.52 19.03 -7.02
C GLU A 44 4.46 18.77 -8.19
N VAL A 45 4.02 19.11 -9.41
CA VAL A 45 4.76 18.87 -10.64
C VAL A 45 5.13 20.19 -11.29
N GLU A 46 6.39 20.30 -11.70
CA GLU A 46 6.89 21.41 -12.50
C GLU A 46 6.91 20.99 -13.98
N LEU A 47 6.29 21.80 -14.84
CA LEU A 47 6.32 21.58 -16.29
C LEU A 47 7.71 21.91 -16.84
N ILE A 48 8.30 20.96 -17.57
CA ILE A 48 9.59 21.12 -18.25
C ILE A 48 9.37 21.50 -19.72
N SER A 49 8.37 20.88 -20.36
CA SER A 49 8.05 21.10 -21.77
C SER A 49 6.54 20.98 -21.97
N VAL A 50 6.03 21.70 -22.97
CA VAL A 50 4.62 21.68 -23.34
C VAL A 50 4.41 21.05 -24.73
N PHE A 51 5.41 21.13 -25.56
CA PHE A 51 5.35 20.63 -26.95
C PHE A 51 6.48 19.63 -27.21
N PRO A 52 6.29 18.55 -28.00
CA PRO A 52 5.05 18.10 -28.63
C PRO A 52 4.02 17.50 -27.66
N ARG A 53 4.45 17.08 -26.48
CA ARG A 53 3.61 16.59 -25.37
C ARG A 53 4.02 17.24 -24.07
N PRO A 54 3.07 17.51 -23.15
CA PRO A 54 3.40 18.04 -21.84
C PRO A 54 4.30 17.08 -21.08
N ARG A 55 5.43 17.56 -20.61
CA ARG A 55 6.35 16.78 -19.75
C ARG A 55 6.66 17.54 -18.48
N GLY A 56 6.78 16.81 -17.39
CA GLY A 56 7.03 17.39 -16.07
C GLY A 56 8.05 16.60 -15.26
N ARG A 57 8.39 17.18 -14.12
CA ARG A 57 9.11 16.51 -13.02
C ARG A 57 8.36 16.71 -11.70
N VAL A 58 8.41 15.74 -10.84
CA VAL A 58 7.90 15.89 -9.48
C VAL A 58 8.85 16.78 -8.70
N LYS A 59 8.33 17.91 -8.22
CA LYS A 59 9.07 18.86 -7.38
C LYS A 59 8.97 18.44 -5.90
N LYS A 60 7.79 18.00 -5.49
CA LYS A 60 7.50 17.61 -4.11
C LYS A 60 6.38 16.57 -4.05
N ILE A 61 6.52 15.62 -3.16
CA ILE A 61 5.44 14.72 -2.76
C ILE A 61 4.71 15.41 -1.60
N VAL A 62 3.45 15.78 -1.84
CA VAL A 62 2.62 16.47 -0.85
C VAL A 62 2.06 15.46 0.15
N GLN A 63 1.56 14.33 -0.38
CA GLN A 63 0.99 13.27 0.43
C GLN A 63 1.22 11.90 -0.25
N ARG A 64 1.66 10.93 0.54
CA ARG A 64 1.73 9.54 0.11
C ARG A 64 0.35 8.92 0.10
N ALA A 65 0.03 8.20 -0.99
CA ALA A 65 -1.21 7.44 -1.08
C ALA A 65 -1.13 6.16 -0.24
N LYS A 66 0.04 5.52 -0.21
CA LYS A 66 0.23 4.22 0.43
C LYS A 66 1.58 4.17 1.13
N MET A 67 1.57 3.72 2.39
CA MET A 67 2.77 3.58 3.22
C MET A 67 3.09 2.13 3.58
N GLN A 68 2.17 1.20 3.28
CA GLN A 68 2.31 -0.21 3.61
C GLN A 68 2.19 -1.04 2.32
N PHE A 69 3.06 -2.01 2.17
CA PHE A 69 3.13 -2.85 0.99
C PHE A 69 3.24 -4.31 1.40
N VAL A 70 2.44 -5.17 0.76
CA VAL A 70 2.65 -6.60 0.85
C VAL A 70 3.84 -6.96 -0.02
N CYS A 71 4.78 -7.66 0.56
CA CYS A 71 6.03 -8.04 -0.07
C CYS A 71 6.30 -9.53 0.08
N THR A 72 7.17 -10.05 -0.77
CA THR A 72 7.79 -11.36 -0.59
C THR A 72 9.26 -11.16 -0.24
N LEU A 73 9.73 -11.85 0.79
CA LEU A 73 11.14 -11.81 1.16
C LEU A 73 11.98 -12.64 0.20
N ARG A 74 13.08 -12.05 -0.24
CA ARG A 74 14.08 -12.71 -1.08
C ARG A 74 15.47 -12.48 -0.52
N LYS A 75 16.31 -13.49 -0.65
CA LYS A 75 17.71 -13.37 -0.27
C LYS A 75 18.52 -12.74 -1.39
N VAL A 76 19.26 -11.68 -1.09
CA VAL A 76 20.20 -11.03 -1.98
C VAL A 76 21.54 -10.94 -1.25
N GLY A 77 22.50 -11.78 -1.66
CA GLY A 77 23.72 -12.01 -0.89
C GLY A 77 23.40 -12.57 0.50
N ASP A 78 23.88 -11.92 1.55
CA ASP A 78 23.62 -12.32 2.94
C ASP A 78 22.45 -11.61 3.60
N LYS A 79 21.71 -10.77 2.85
CA LYS A 79 20.59 -9.98 3.38
C LYS A 79 19.25 -10.44 2.81
N LEU A 80 18.21 -10.33 3.62
CA LEU A 80 16.85 -10.43 3.17
C LEU A 80 16.36 -9.05 2.74
N VAL A 81 15.76 -8.97 1.56
CA VAL A 81 15.11 -7.78 1.02
C VAL A 81 13.65 -8.09 0.70
N ALA A 82 12.79 -7.10 0.79
CA ALA A 82 11.38 -7.27 0.51
C ALA A 82 11.05 -6.77 -0.90
N THR A 83 10.46 -7.64 -1.73
CA THR A 83 9.99 -7.30 -3.07
C THR A 83 8.49 -7.09 -3.01
N ALA A 84 8.02 -5.89 -3.34
CA ALA A 84 6.61 -5.56 -3.32
C ALA A 84 5.81 -6.39 -4.33
N SER A 85 4.58 -6.77 -3.96
CA SER A 85 3.63 -7.44 -4.86
C SER A 85 3.13 -6.50 -5.95
N ASP A 86 3.03 -5.20 -5.66
CA ASP A 86 2.70 -4.19 -6.66
C ASP A 86 3.89 -3.96 -7.61
N MET A 87 3.74 -4.40 -8.85
CA MET A 87 4.75 -4.27 -9.91
C MET A 87 5.08 -2.81 -10.28
N ARG A 88 4.32 -1.84 -9.79
CA ARG A 88 4.60 -0.40 -9.97
C ARG A 88 5.58 0.13 -8.94
N PHE A 89 5.89 -0.66 -7.90
CA PHE A 89 6.96 -0.34 -6.96
C PHE A 89 8.30 -0.82 -7.55
N PRO A 90 9.24 0.09 -7.88
CA PRO A 90 10.30 -0.23 -8.84
C PRO A 90 11.50 -0.98 -8.26
N VAL A 91 11.67 -1.00 -6.94
CA VAL A 91 12.89 -1.51 -6.30
C VAL A 91 12.57 -2.41 -5.11
N ALA A 92 13.53 -3.24 -4.72
CA ALA A 92 13.44 -3.99 -3.47
C ALA A 92 13.61 -3.05 -2.26
N ILE A 93 12.90 -3.35 -1.17
CA ILE A 93 12.92 -2.58 0.07
C ILE A 93 13.91 -3.23 1.03
N ASP A 94 14.89 -2.48 1.48
CA ASP A 94 15.78 -2.89 2.58
C ASP A 94 14.99 -2.85 3.89
N VAL A 95 14.82 -3.99 4.52
CA VAL A 95 14.03 -4.17 5.75
C VAL A 95 14.92 -4.28 7.00
N GLY A 96 16.24 -4.26 6.82
CA GLY A 96 17.21 -4.25 7.93
C GLY A 96 16.96 -5.33 8.98
N PRO A 97 17.16 -5.02 10.27
CA PRO A 97 17.04 -5.99 11.37
C PRO A 97 15.63 -6.57 11.54
N SER A 98 14.58 -5.90 10.99
CA SER A 98 13.21 -6.41 11.11
C SER A 98 12.99 -7.75 10.37
N ALA A 99 13.93 -8.14 9.52
CA ALA A 99 13.91 -9.42 8.82
C ALA A 99 14.27 -10.63 9.68
N GLU A 100 14.83 -10.44 10.89
CA GLU A 100 15.27 -11.55 11.76
C GLU A 100 14.17 -12.55 12.15
N LYS A 101 12.92 -12.10 12.15
CA LYS A 101 11.74 -12.91 12.51
C LYS A 101 11.08 -13.60 11.32
N ALA A 102 11.62 -13.43 10.12
CA ALA A 102 11.02 -13.91 8.89
C ALA A 102 12.04 -14.69 8.05
N LYS A 103 11.56 -15.50 7.14
CA LYS A 103 12.37 -16.37 6.29
C LYS A 103 12.25 -15.96 4.82
N GLU A 104 13.22 -16.41 4.03
CA GLU A 104 13.10 -16.30 2.58
C GLU A 104 11.84 -17.01 2.08
N GLY A 105 11.10 -16.35 1.19
CA GLY A 105 9.84 -16.84 0.67
C GLY A 105 8.61 -16.43 1.49
N ASP A 106 8.78 -15.84 2.66
CA ASP A 106 7.63 -15.38 3.44
C ASP A 106 6.96 -14.15 2.79
N ARG A 107 5.64 -14.13 2.89
CA ARG A 107 4.81 -12.94 2.67
C ARG A 107 4.84 -12.07 3.92
N VAL A 108 5.16 -10.81 3.74
CA VAL A 108 5.28 -9.84 4.84
C VAL A 108 4.58 -8.54 4.50
N LEU A 109 4.05 -7.87 5.51
CA LEU A 109 3.59 -6.50 5.40
C LEU A 109 4.71 -5.56 5.83
N VAL A 110 5.14 -4.70 4.93
CA VAL A 110 6.25 -3.76 5.14
C VAL A 110 5.72 -2.34 5.17
N LYS A 111 6.09 -1.59 6.21
CA LYS A 111 5.89 -0.14 6.25
C LYS A 111 7.08 0.54 5.61
N LEU A 112 6.81 1.33 4.59
CA LEU A 112 7.83 2.16 3.93
C LEU A 112 8.26 3.29 4.85
N LEU A 113 9.56 3.41 5.09
CA LEU A 113 10.15 4.50 5.89
C LEU A 113 10.68 5.61 4.99
N SER A 114 11.36 5.24 3.91
CA SER A 114 11.89 6.20 2.94
C SER A 114 11.98 5.58 1.56
N PHE A 115 11.82 6.41 0.55
CA PHE A 115 12.04 6.07 -0.86
C PHE A 115 12.45 7.34 -1.61
N ASP A 116 13.60 7.31 -2.25
CA ASP A 116 14.19 8.44 -3.00
C ASP A 116 14.10 8.27 -4.54
N GLY A 117 13.51 7.18 -5.01
CA GLY A 117 13.43 6.81 -6.44
C GLY A 117 14.41 5.72 -6.84
N THR A 118 15.47 5.47 -6.05
CA THR A 118 16.48 4.45 -6.31
C THR A 118 16.63 3.47 -5.17
N THR A 119 16.53 3.94 -3.93
CA THR A 119 16.65 3.13 -2.73
C THR A 119 15.40 3.23 -1.87
N ALA A 120 14.93 2.10 -1.36
CA ALA A 120 13.79 2.01 -0.47
C ALA A 120 14.20 1.37 0.86
N LYS A 121 13.80 1.98 1.96
CA LYS A 121 13.96 1.42 3.31
C LYS A 121 12.60 1.25 3.95
N GLY A 122 12.43 0.13 4.65
CA GLY A 122 11.18 -0.19 5.33
C GLY A 122 11.39 -1.01 6.58
N THR A 123 10.32 -1.31 7.27
CA THR A 123 10.32 -2.23 8.41
C THR A 123 9.18 -3.22 8.26
N ILE A 124 9.42 -4.48 8.57
CA ILE A 124 8.39 -5.51 8.60
C ILE A 124 7.51 -5.25 9.83
N ILE A 125 6.22 -5.06 9.62
CA ILE A 125 5.24 -4.89 10.70
C ILE A 125 4.47 -6.16 10.98
N GLU A 126 4.35 -7.06 9.99
CA GLU A 126 3.66 -8.34 10.13
C GLU A 126 4.27 -9.39 9.19
N VAL A 127 4.44 -10.61 9.70
CA VAL A 127 4.76 -11.79 8.89
C VAL A 127 3.46 -12.54 8.65
N ILE A 128 2.99 -12.54 7.38
CA ILE A 128 1.69 -13.12 7.01
C ILE A 128 1.80 -14.65 6.95
N GLY A 129 2.93 -15.17 6.46
CA GLY A 129 3.22 -16.60 6.37
C GLY A 129 3.97 -16.97 5.09
N ALA A 130 4.13 -18.26 4.85
CA ALA A 130 4.84 -18.76 3.68
C ALA A 130 4.05 -18.49 2.39
N ALA A 131 4.74 -17.99 1.36
CA ALA A 131 4.11 -17.74 0.06
C ALA A 131 3.59 -19.03 -0.57
N GLY A 132 2.42 -18.95 -1.22
CA GLY A 132 1.76 -20.10 -1.87
C GLY A 132 0.74 -20.82 -0.99
N GLU A 133 0.67 -20.56 0.29
CA GLU A 133 -0.41 -21.06 1.12
C GLU A 133 -1.69 -20.24 0.87
N HIS A 134 -2.80 -20.90 0.58
CA HIS A 134 -4.06 -20.26 0.22
C HIS A 134 -4.50 -19.19 1.23
N ARG A 135 -4.45 -19.49 2.52
CA ARG A 135 -4.81 -18.54 3.59
C ARG A 135 -3.90 -17.31 3.62
N VAL A 136 -2.60 -17.52 3.40
CA VAL A 136 -1.59 -16.46 3.37
C VAL A 136 -1.83 -15.54 2.19
N GLU A 137 -2.09 -16.10 1.00
CA GLU A 137 -2.36 -15.28 -0.19
C GLU A 137 -3.68 -14.49 -0.08
N MET A 138 -4.72 -15.07 0.53
CA MET A 138 -5.98 -14.35 0.80
C MET A 138 -5.75 -13.17 1.77
N ASN A 139 -5.04 -13.40 2.88
CA ASN A 139 -4.70 -12.34 3.82
C ASN A 139 -3.83 -11.25 3.17
N ALA A 140 -2.88 -11.65 2.32
CA ALA A 140 -2.04 -10.74 1.57
C ALA A 140 -2.87 -9.79 0.68
N ILE A 141 -3.90 -10.32 -0.01
CA ILE A 141 -4.81 -9.50 -0.84
C ILE A 141 -5.58 -8.50 0.03
N VAL A 142 -6.13 -8.93 1.17
CA VAL A 142 -6.87 -8.06 2.09
C VAL A 142 -5.98 -6.90 2.57
N LEU A 143 -4.77 -7.22 3.04
CA LEU A 143 -3.79 -6.25 3.51
C LEU A 143 -3.29 -5.32 2.39
N GLU A 144 -3.12 -5.84 1.16
CA GLU A 144 -2.72 -5.04 0.00
C GLU A 144 -3.73 -3.93 -0.32
N HIS A 145 -5.03 -4.18 -0.08
CA HIS A 145 -6.10 -3.20 -0.24
C HIS A 145 -6.31 -2.30 0.99
N GLY A 146 -5.46 -2.42 2.01
CA GLY A 146 -5.50 -1.58 3.21
C GLY A 146 -6.52 -2.00 4.26
N PHE A 147 -7.11 -3.17 4.12
CA PHE A 147 -8.01 -3.73 5.14
C PHE A 147 -7.20 -4.45 6.22
N SER A 148 -7.67 -4.39 7.47
CA SER A 148 -7.10 -5.18 8.56
C SER A 148 -7.62 -6.62 8.50
N THR A 149 -6.74 -7.58 8.77
CA THR A 149 -7.11 -8.99 8.98
C THR A 149 -7.55 -9.28 10.42
N GLN A 150 -7.39 -8.31 11.31
CA GLN A 150 -7.76 -8.42 12.72
C GLN A 150 -8.86 -7.41 13.04
N PHE A 151 -9.81 -7.84 13.86
CA PHE A 151 -10.81 -6.94 14.41
C PHE A 151 -10.19 -6.02 15.48
N PRO A 152 -10.67 -4.77 15.63
CA PRO A 152 -10.27 -3.92 16.73
C PRO A 152 -10.46 -4.60 18.10
N PRO A 153 -9.58 -4.35 19.10
CA PRO A 153 -9.68 -4.97 20.42
C PRO A 153 -11.04 -4.78 21.10
N GLU A 154 -11.67 -3.64 20.87
CA GLU A 154 -13.01 -3.31 21.38
C GLU A 154 -14.08 -4.26 20.85
N VAL A 155 -14.04 -4.55 19.53
CA VAL A 155 -14.97 -5.49 18.88
C VAL A 155 -14.73 -6.92 19.38
N LEU A 156 -13.47 -7.32 19.56
CA LEU A 156 -13.15 -8.63 20.10
C LEU A 156 -13.65 -8.79 21.55
N LYS A 157 -13.52 -7.73 22.36
CA LYS A 157 -14.03 -7.71 23.72
C LYS A 157 -15.55 -7.82 23.75
N GLU A 158 -16.25 -7.03 22.94
CA GLU A 158 -17.70 -7.08 22.82
C GLU A 158 -18.18 -8.47 22.39
N ALA A 159 -17.54 -9.08 21.39
CA ALA A 159 -17.84 -10.44 20.94
C ALA A 159 -17.66 -11.46 22.07
N GLN A 160 -16.58 -11.36 22.86
CA GLN A 160 -16.34 -12.22 24.02
C GLN A 160 -17.38 -12.03 25.13
N ASP A 161 -17.81 -10.80 25.37
CA ASP A 161 -18.83 -10.50 26.37
C ASP A 161 -20.21 -11.02 25.92
N ILE A 162 -20.55 -10.93 24.64
CA ILE A 162 -21.74 -11.54 24.05
C ILE A 162 -21.68 -13.06 24.19
N GLU A 163 -20.56 -13.69 23.85
CA GLU A 163 -20.36 -15.13 23.92
C GLU A 163 -20.56 -15.64 25.38
N LYS A 164 -20.00 -14.96 26.38
CA LYS A 164 -20.14 -15.29 27.79
C LYS A 164 -21.57 -15.20 28.27
N ASN A 165 -22.32 -14.22 27.79
CA ASN A 165 -23.70 -13.92 28.23
C ASN A 165 -24.76 -14.49 27.27
N HIS A 166 -24.35 -15.27 26.27
CA HIS A 166 -25.21 -15.73 25.19
C HIS A 166 -26.48 -16.43 25.66
N ALA A 167 -26.37 -17.34 26.64
CA ALA A 167 -27.54 -18.06 27.20
C ALA A 167 -28.55 -17.12 27.89
N GLN A 168 -28.04 -16.11 28.62
CA GLN A 168 -28.88 -15.13 29.29
C GLN A 168 -29.55 -14.20 28.27
N ILE A 169 -28.82 -13.72 27.27
CA ILE A 169 -29.36 -12.86 26.22
C ILE A 169 -30.50 -13.55 25.47
N ILE A 170 -30.33 -14.83 25.12
CA ILE A 170 -31.38 -15.61 24.45
C ILE A 170 -32.60 -15.76 25.37
N SER A 171 -32.40 -16.12 26.64
CA SER A 171 -33.49 -16.27 27.58
C SER A 171 -34.29 -14.98 27.74
N ASP A 172 -33.61 -13.85 27.85
CA ASP A 172 -34.25 -12.54 28.02
C ASP A 172 -35.01 -12.11 26.75
N GLU A 173 -34.48 -12.40 25.56
CA GLU A 173 -35.16 -12.09 24.30
C GLU A 173 -36.36 -13.00 24.05
N VAL A 174 -36.25 -14.29 24.34
CA VAL A 174 -37.40 -15.23 24.23
C VAL A 174 -38.51 -14.83 25.18
N GLY A 175 -38.16 -14.38 26.42
CA GLY A 175 -39.15 -13.91 27.39
C GLY A 175 -39.89 -12.62 27.01
N LYS A 176 -39.30 -11.80 26.13
CA LYS A 176 -39.90 -10.57 25.60
C LYS A 176 -40.79 -10.80 24.38
N ARG A 177 -40.67 -11.93 23.70
CA ARG A 177 -41.48 -12.23 22.51
C ARG A 177 -42.85 -12.70 22.90
N THR A 178 -43.87 -12.03 22.37
CA THR A 178 -45.27 -12.33 22.57
C THR A 178 -45.98 -12.87 21.33
N ASP A 179 -45.20 -13.16 20.28
CA ASP A 179 -45.67 -13.52 18.93
C ASP A 179 -45.54 -15.03 18.62
N PHE A 180 -45.56 -15.87 19.66
CA PHE A 180 -45.63 -17.32 19.57
C PHE A 180 -46.96 -17.86 19.99
#